data_fd743478c44bf0f675e1547b41e00c12
#
_entry.id   fd743478c44bf0f675e1547b41e00c12
#
_cell.length_a   1.000
_cell.length_b   1.000
_cell.length_c   1.000
_cell.angle_alpha   90.00
_cell.angle_beta   90.00
_cell.angle_gamma   90.00
#
_symmetry.space_group_name_H-M   'P 1'
#
loop_
_entity.id
_entity.type
_entity.pdbx_description
1 polymer ?
#
loop_
_entity_poly.entity_id
_entity_poly.type
_entity_poly.pdbx_seq_one_letter_code
_entity_poly.pdbx_strand_id
1 'polypeptide(L)'
;MSTSLAITTREAGSDDLAFVVAAHERAHHAQRDARGGRLDTLLNGNVATGRSHWERYLDAPQDRLLLIGEIDGVSVGYGAIEHSALGDGTTIASITSLWVHEDARGVGVGAALMAAIETRAKDWGAEGLDSRALPGDRVSKNFFESFGLVARAIHVHRAI
;
A
#
# COMPACT_ATOMS: atom_id res chain seq x y z
N MET A 1 -24.41 -17.59 18.08
CA MET A 1 -23.72 -17.86 16.81
C MET A 1 -22.79 -16.71 16.55
N SER A 2 -21.50 -16.93 16.56
CA SER A 2 -20.52 -15.91 16.17
C SER A 2 -20.58 -15.80 14.65
N THR A 3 -21.08 -14.69 14.12
CA THR A 3 -21.03 -14.41 12.69
C THR A 3 -19.55 -14.14 12.35
N SER A 4 -18.93 -15.07 11.65
CA SER A 4 -17.57 -14.87 11.15
C SER A 4 -17.62 -13.79 10.06
N LEU A 5 -16.86 -12.73 10.22
CA LEU A 5 -16.71 -11.68 9.19
C LEU A 5 -16.07 -12.30 7.93
N ALA A 6 -16.69 -12.09 6.78
CA ALA A 6 -16.12 -12.52 5.52
C ALA A 6 -15.12 -11.45 5.01
N ILE A 7 -13.82 -11.72 5.18
CA ILE A 7 -12.74 -10.85 4.68
C ILE A 7 -12.34 -11.37 3.30
N THR A 8 -12.40 -10.49 2.32
CA THR A 8 -12.03 -10.79 0.93
C THR A 8 -11.13 -9.71 0.34
N THR A 9 -10.39 -10.08 -0.69
CA THR A 9 -9.63 -9.15 -1.52
C THR A 9 -9.96 -9.39 -2.98
N ARG A 10 -9.99 -8.34 -3.76
CA ARG A 10 -10.17 -8.40 -5.22
C ARG A 10 -9.41 -7.31 -5.92
N GLU A 11 -9.18 -7.44 -7.20
CA GLU A 11 -8.66 -6.36 -8.02
C GLU A 11 -9.68 -5.22 -8.10
N ALA A 12 -9.17 -3.99 -8.12
CA ALA A 12 -10.02 -2.81 -8.25
C ALA A 12 -10.51 -2.63 -9.68
N GLY A 13 -11.72 -2.13 -9.82
CA GLY A 13 -12.27 -1.62 -11.07
C GLY A 13 -12.45 -0.11 -11.04
N SER A 14 -12.93 0.46 -12.13
CA SER A 14 -13.16 1.91 -12.25
C SER A 14 -14.13 2.47 -11.20
N ASP A 15 -15.06 1.65 -10.74
CA ASP A 15 -16.06 2.05 -9.73
C ASP A 15 -15.46 2.17 -8.33
N ASP A 16 -14.30 1.57 -8.09
CA ASP A 16 -13.59 1.64 -6.81
C ASP A 16 -12.74 2.91 -6.66
N LEU A 17 -12.46 3.62 -7.74
CA LEU A 17 -11.51 4.73 -7.73
C LEU A 17 -11.92 5.87 -6.82
N ALA A 18 -13.22 6.15 -6.67
CA ALA A 18 -13.68 7.16 -5.72
C ALA A 18 -13.34 6.79 -4.27
N PHE A 19 -13.51 5.51 -3.90
CA PHE A 19 -13.11 5.00 -2.60
C PHE A 19 -11.61 5.11 -2.39
N VAL A 20 -10.80 4.68 -3.37
CA VAL A 20 -9.33 4.69 -3.28
C VAL A 20 -8.80 6.12 -3.15
N VAL A 21 -9.33 7.08 -3.93
CA VAL A 21 -8.95 8.50 -3.83
C VAL A 21 -9.20 9.03 -2.41
N ALA A 22 -10.39 8.83 -1.87
CA ALA A 22 -10.74 9.30 -0.53
C ALA A 22 -9.90 8.62 0.57
N ALA A 23 -9.65 7.32 0.44
CA ALA A 23 -8.82 6.56 1.37
C ALA A 23 -7.35 7.01 1.32
N HIS A 24 -6.82 7.27 0.13
CA HIS A 24 -5.47 7.75 -0.06
C HIS A 24 -5.26 9.15 0.53
N GLU A 25 -6.21 10.04 0.37
CA GLU A 25 -6.17 11.37 0.98
C GLU A 25 -6.08 11.27 2.51
N ARG A 26 -6.85 10.40 3.14
CA ARG A 26 -6.77 10.13 4.58
C ARG A 26 -5.39 9.60 4.99
N ALA A 27 -4.86 8.62 4.26
CA ALA A 27 -3.53 8.06 4.50
C ALA A 27 -2.44 9.13 4.36
N HIS A 28 -2.54 9.97 3.34
CA HIS A 28 -1.59 11.06 3.07
C HIS A 28 -1.60 12.12 4.19
N HIS A 29 -2.77 12.50 4.68
CA HIS A 29 -2.86 13.43 5.83
C HIS A 29 -2.20 12.85 7.08
N ALA A 30 -2.49 11.59 7.41
CA ALA A 30 -1.89 10.93 8.57
C ALA A 30 -0.35 10.82 8.42
N GLN A 31 0.13 10.52 7.22
CA GLN A 31 1.56 10.42 6.94
C GLN A 31 2.27 11.77 7.04
N ARG A 32 1.68 12.84 6.53
CA ARG A 32 2.25 14.18 6.59
C ARG A 32 2.45 14.67 8.03
N ASP A 33 1.55 14.29 8.92
CA ASP A 33 1.59 14.70 10.33
C ASP A 33 2.54 13.82 11.17
N ALA A 34 3.01 12.68 10.62
CA ALA A 34 3.99 11.83 11.27
C ALA A 34 5.39 12.46 11.26
N ARG A 35 6.27 12.02 12.18
CA ARG A 35 7.66 12.47 12.22
C ARG A 35 8.39 12.20 10.90
N GLY A 36 8.91 13.27 10.29
CA GLY A 36 9.56 13.21 8.98
C GLY A 36 8.59 13.24 7.78
N GLY A 37 7.28 13.18 8.05
CA GLY A 37 6.25 13.06 7.03
C GLY A 37 6.16 14.28 6.12
N ARG A 38 6.27 15.49 6.67
CA ARG A 38 6.22 16.71 5.85
C ARG A 38 7.28 16.72 4.75
N LEU A 39 8.54 16.46 5.12
CA LEU A 39 9.63 16.47 4.16
C LEU A 39 9.53 15.30 3.18
N ASP A 40 9.19 14.12 3.67
CA ASP A 40 8.97 12.95 2.84
C ASP A 40 7.87 13.20 1.81
N THR A 41 6.76 13.79 2.22
CA THR A 41 5.65 14.16 1.35
C THR A 41 6.08 15.16 0.26
N LEU A 42 6.91 16.14 0.60
CA LEU A 42 7.40 17.14 -0.37
C LEU A 42 8.43 16.58 -1.35
N LEU A 43 9.27 15.64 -0.91
CA LEU A 43 10.32 15.04 -1.75
C LEU A 43 9.84 13.85 -2.57
N ASN A 44 9.03 13.00 -1.96
CA ASN A 44 8.63 11.71 -2.51
C ASN A 44 7.12 11.59 -2.64
N GLY A 45 6.40 12.54 -2.06
CA GLY A 45 4.95 12.56 -2.12
C GLY A 45 4.51 12.73 -3.55
N ASN A 46 3.90 11.70 -4.05
CA ASN A 46 3.05 11.84 -5.19
C ASN A 46 1.91 12.78 -4.82
N VAL A 47 2.10 14.01 -5.17
CA VAL A 47 1.08 15.05 -5.04
C VAL A 47 -0.12 14.73 -5.93
N ALA A 48 0.05 13.81 -6.87
CA ALA A 48 -1.01 13.31 -7.73
C ALA A 48 -1.87 12.31 -6.94
N THR A 49 -2.82 12.82 -6.23
CA THR A 49 -3.79 12.03 -5.45
C THR A 49 -5.12 11.84 -6.17
N GLY A 50 -5.26 12.44 -7.33
CA GLY A 50 -6.48 12.43 -8.11
C GLY A 50 -6.77 11.10 -8.81
N ARG A 51 -7.99 10.98 -9.33
CA ARG A 51 -8.49 9.81 -10.05
C ARG A 51 -7.54 9.33 -11.16
N SER A 52 -6.97 10.24 -11.93
CA SER A 52 -6.05 9.92 -13.03
C SER A 52 -4.78 9.19 -12.59
N HIS A 53 -4.31 9.40 -11.35
CA HIS A 53 -3.21 8.63 -10.80
C HIS A 53 -3.56 7.16 -10.66
N TRP A 54 -4.76 6.87 -10.17
CA TRP A 54 -5.21 5.51 -9.94
C TRP A 54 -5.69 4.81 -11.20
N GLU A 55 -6.20 5.54 -12.17
CA GLU A 55 -6.53 4.99 -13.50
C GLU A 55 -5.32 4.32 -14.14
N ARG A 56 -4.11 4.85 -13.93
CA ARG A 56 -2.87 4.23 -14.44
C ARG A 56 -2.60 2.84 -13.87
N TYR A 57 -3.14 2.51 -12.69
CA TYR A 57 -3.04 1.15 -12.14
C TYR A 57 -3.94 0.18 -12.89
N LEU A 58 -5.09 0.64 -13.34
CA LEU A 58 -6.02 -0.17 -14.13
C LEU A 58 -5.54 -0.36 -15.57
N ASP A 59 -4.83 0.63 -16.11
CA ASP A 59 -4.37 0.63 -17.51
C ASP A 59 -3.08 -0.19 -17.73
N ALA A 60 -2.36 -0.54 -16.67
CA ALA A 60 -1.08 -1.25 -16.77
C ALA A 60 -1.01 -2.48 -15.84
N PRO A 61 -1.91 -3.47 -16.00
CA PRO A 61 -2.01 -4.61 -15.09
C PRO A 61 -0.77 -5.53 -15.11
N GLN A 62 0.10 -5.41 -16.11
CA GLN A 62 1.36 -6.12 -16.19
C GLN A 62 2.41 -5.58 -15.19
N ASP A 63 2.32 -4.30 -14.83
CA ASP A 63 3.32 -3.63 -13.99
C ASP A 63 2.72 -2.98 -12.74
N ARG A 64 1.41 -2.98 -12.61
CA ARG A 64 0.69 -2.35 -11.50
C ARG A 64 -0.48 -3.19 -11.04
N LEU A 65 -0.73 -3.17 -9.76
CA LEU A 65 -1.89 -3.81 -9.16
C LEU A 65 -2.53 -2.86 -8.14
N LEU A 66 -3.83 -2.72 -8.24
CA LEU A 66 -4.66 -2.05 -7.24
C LEU A 66 -5.67 -3.06 -6.70
N LEU A 67 -5.62 -3.29 -5.39
CA LEU A 67 -6.49 -4.23 -4.68
C LEU A 67 -7.45 -3.50 -3.76
N ILE A 68 -8.64 -4.06 -3.62
CA ILE A 68 -9.64 -3.67 -2.62
C ILE A 68 -9.71 -4.76 -1.56
N GLY A 69 -9.68 -4.36 -0.30
CA GLY A 69 -9.96 -5.21 0.86
C GLY A 69 -11.37 -4.95 1.38
N GLU A 70 -12.13 -6.00 1.59
CA GLU A 70 -13.54 -5.93 1.94
C GLU A 70 -13.85 -6.73 3.21
N ILE A 71 -14.87 -6.29 3.94
CA ILE A 71 -15.54 -7.05 4.99
C ILE A 71 -17.02 -7.17 4.59
N ASP A 72 -17.50 -8.39 4.44
CA ASP A 72 -18.89 -8.68 4.04
C ASP A 72 -19.31 -7.91 2.75
N GLY A 73 -18.37 -7.75 1.80
CA GLY A 73 -18.59 -7.04 0.53
C GLY A 73 -18.52 -5.52 0.62
N VAL A 74 -18.16 -4.96 1.78
CA VAL A 74 -17.96 -3.52 1.96
C VAL A 74 -16.48 -3.19 1.86
N SER A 75 -16.11 -2.26 0.98
CA SER A 75 -14.72 -1.80 0.80
C SER A 75 -14.25 -1.05 2.03
N VAL A 76 -13.20 -1.56 2.69
CA VAL A 76 -12.65 -0.99 3.93
C VAL A 76 -11.14 -0.79 3.88
N GLY A 77 -10.49 -1.18 2.79
CA GLY A 77 -9.05 -1.00 2.61
C GLY A 77 -8.65 -1.14 1.15
N TYR A 78 -7.43 -0.74 0.85
CA TYR A 78 -6.83 -0.93 -0.46
C TYR A 78 -5.32 -1.17 -0.33
N GLY A 79 -4.75 -1.78 -1.36
CA GLY A 79 -3.31 -1.94 -1.53
C GLY A 79 -2.91 -1.67 -2.97
N ALA A 80 -1.78 -0.98 -3.15
CA ALA A 80 -1.23 -0.67 -4.47
C ALA A 80 0.22 -1.10 -4.55
N ILE A 81 0.59 -1.81 -5.61
CA ILE A 81 1.96 -2.22 -5.88
C ILE A 81 2.37 -1.91 -7.32
N GLU A 82 3.64 -1.67 -7.49
CA GLU A 82 4.28 -1.49 -8.80
C GLU A 82 5.42 -2.48 -8.97
N HIS A 83 5.56 -2.98 -10.17
CA HIS A 83 6.63 -3.89 -10.60
C HIS A 83 7.68 -3.10 -11.36
N SER A 84 8.94 -3.24 -11.00
CA SER A 84 10.03 -2.49 -11.60
C SER A 84 11.23 -3.36 -11.88
N ALA A 85 11.89 -3.11 -13.02
CA ALA A 85 13.17 -3.71 -13.34
C ALA A 85 14.31 -3.05 -12.54
N LEU A 86 15.26 -3.86 -12.12
CA LEU A 86 16.51 -3.44 -11.51
C LEU A 86 17.64 -3.38 -12.54
N GLY A 87 18.75 -2.74 -12.18
CA GLY A 87 19.87 -2.52 -13.09
C GLY A 87 20.60 -3.79 -13.55
N ASP A 88 20.40 -4.90 -12.87
CA ASP A 88 20.97 -6.22 -13.20
C ASP A 88 20.00 -7.12 -14.00
N GLY A 89 18.81 -6.59 -14.34
CA GLY A 89 17.78 -7.32 -15.09
C GLY A 89 16.83 -8.13 -14.22
N THR A 90 17.02 -8.17 -12.91
CA THR A 90 16.03 -8.70 -11.98
C THR A 90 14.89 -7.70 -11.77
N THR A 91 13.86 -8.07 -11.03
CA THR A 91 12.71 -7.20 -10.79
C THR A 91 12.34 -7.18 -9.32
N ILE A 92 11.67 -6.11 -8.91
CA ILE A 92 11.18 -5.92 -7.55
C ILE A 92 9.73 -5.44 -7.59
N ALA A 93 8.93 -5.88 -6.62
CA ALA A 93 7.59 -5.35 -6.39
C ALA A 93 7.63 -4.35 -5.23
N SER A 94 7.09 -3.16 -5.43
CA SER A 94 7.07 -2.11 -4.42
C SER A 94 5.64 -1.80 -4.01
N ILE A 95 5.35 -1.92 -2.71
CA ILE A 95 4.09 -1.46 -2.13
C ILE A 95 4.14 0.06 -2.07
N THR A 96 3.37 0.71 -2.94
CA THR A 96 3.31 2.17 -3.04
C THR A 96 2.30 2.78 -2.09
N SER A 97 1.28 2.01 -1.74
CA SER A 97 0.29 2.39 -0.73
C SER A 97 -0.40 1.15 -0.15
N LEU A 98 -0.67 1.19 1.14
CA LEU A 98 -1.49 0.21 1.85
C LEU A 98 -2.26 0.94 2.95
N TRP A 99 -3.57 0.81 2.94
CA TRP A 99 -4.41 1.47 3.94
C TRP A 99 -5.62 0.61 4.27
N VAL A 100 -5.99 0.62 5.54
CA VAL A 100 -7.23 0.00 6.06
C VAL A 100 -7.92 1.02 6.95
N HIS A 101 -9.23 1.18 6.78
CA HIS A 101 -10.05 2.04 7.61
C HIS A 101 -9.84 1.72 9.09
N GLU A 102 -9.75 2.73 9.92
CA GLU A 102 -9.39 2.59 11.34
C GLU A 102 -10.32 1.62 12.10
N ASP A 103 -11.62 1.66 11.84
CA ASP A 103 -12.61 0.77 12.46
C ASP A 103 -12.55 -0.68 11.95
N ALA A 104 -11.83 -0.92 10.84
CA ALA A 104 -11.65 -2.24 10.23
C ALA A 104 -10.24 -2.82 10.48
N ARG A 105 -9.42 -2.17 11.30
CA ARG A 105 -8.09 -2.67 11.64
C ARG A 105 -8.16 -3.79 12.68
N GLY A 106 -7.14 -4.66 12.66
CA GLY A 106 -7.01 -5.74 13.63
C GLY A 106 -7.89 -6.97 13.37
N VAL A 107 -8.72 -6.96 12.33
CA VAL A 107 -9.59 -8.12 11.99
C VAL A 107 -9.09 -8.95 10.81
N GLY A 108 -7.93 -8.57 10.19
CA GLY A 108 -7.26 -9.38 9.17
C GLY A 108 -7.30 -8.81 7.74
N VAL A 109 -7.93 -7.65 7.49
CA VAL A 109 -7.99 -7.05 6.15
C VAL A 109 -6.59 -6.73 5.61
N GLY A 110 -5.73 -6.13 6.44
CA GLY A 110 -4.34 -5.84 6.05
C GLY A 110 -3.55 -7.10 5.72
N ALA A 111 -3.73 -8.18 6.48
CA ALA A 111 -3.10 -9.46 6.22
C ALA A 111 -3.59 -10.10 4.91
N ALA A 112 -4.88 -9.99 4.62
CA ALA A 112 -5.45 -10.49 3.37
C ALA A 112 -4.91 -9.69 2.15
N LEU A 113 -4.79 -8.37 2.27
CA LEU A 113 -4.17 -7.53 1.23
C LEU A 113 -2.69 -7.92 1.03
N MET A 114 -1.92 -8.11 2.10
CA MET A 114 -0.51 -8.54 2.01
C MET A 114 -0.38 -9.91 1.34
N ALA A 115 -1.22 -10.87 1.66
CA ALA A 115 -1.20 -12.20 1.02
C ALA A 115 -1.45 -12.10 -0.49
N ALA A 116 -2.41 -11.28 -0.92
CA ALA A 116 -2.68 -11.06 -2.34
C ALA A 116 -1.53 -10.32 -3.04
N ILE A 117 -0.91 -9.35 -2.38
CA ILE A 117 0.27 -8.63 -2.86
C ILE A 117 1.44 -9.59 -3.06
N GLU A 118 1.75 -10.43 -2.07
CA GLU A 118 2.84 -11.42 -2.17
C GLU A 118 2.61 -12.40 -3.31
N THR A 119 1.38 -12.86 -3.50
CA THR A 119 1.01 -13.75 -4.61
C THR A 119 1.30 -13.08 -5.95
N ARG A 120 0.87 -11.83 -6.14
CA ARG A 120 1.12 -11.11 -7.38
C ARG A 120 2.61 -10.83 -7.60
N ALA A 121 3.36 -10.46 -6.56
CA ALA A 121 4.80 -10.26 -6.66
C ALA A 121 5.53 -11.52 -7.14
N LYS A 122 5.13 -12.69 -6.62
CA LYS A 122 5.64 -13.99 -7.08
C LYS A 122 5.27 -14.28 -8.54
N ASP A 123 4.02 -14.02 -8.93
CA ASP A 123 3.55 -14.22 -10.32
C ASP A 123 4.31 -13.31 -11.30
N TRP A 124 4.71 -12.13 -10.88
CA TRP A 124 5.58 -11.24 -11.66
C TRP A 124 7.04 -11.69 -11.72
N GLY A 125 7.44 -12.67 -10.91
CA GLY A 125 8.83 -13.11 -10.80
C GLY A 125 9.72 -12.12 -10.08
N ALA A 126 9.13 -11.26 -9.23
CA ALA A 126 9.91 -10.31 -8.43
C ALA A 126 10.78 -11.04 -7.41
N GLU A 127 12.04 -10.63 -7.29
CA GLU A 127 12.98 -11.21 -6.33
C GLU A 127 12.75 -10.73 -4.89
N GLY A 128 12.02 -9.64 -4.73
CA GLY A 128 11.72 -9.05 -3.43
C GLY A 128 10.47 -8.20 -3.44
N LEU A 129 9.98 -7.96 -2.23
CA LEU A 129 8.87 -7.06 -1.93
C LEU A 129 9.39 -5.91 -1.06
N ASP A 130 9.18 -4.70 -1.52
CA ASP A 130 9.68 -3.48 -0.89
C ASP A 130 8.54 -2.58 -0.43
N SER A 131 8.78 -1.83 0.62
CA SER A 131 7.85 -0.80 1.09
C SER A 131 8.61 0.31 1.81
N ARG A 132 7.91 1.39 2.14
CA ARG A 132 8.45 2.51 2.91
C ARG A 132 7.59 2.77 4.14
N ALA A 133 8.25 2.99 5.26
CA ALA A 133 7.62 3.46 6.49
C ALA A 133 8.43 4.62 7.07
N LEU A 134 7.75 5.64 7.58
CA LEU A 134 8.40 6.74 8.26
C LEU A 134 8.87 6.33 9.67
N PRO A 135 9.95 6.92 10.19
CA PRO A 135 10.45 6.63 11.54
C PRO A 135 9.41 6.82 12.65
N GLY A 136 8.47 7.76 12.44
CA GLY A 136 7.37 8.04 13.37
C GLY A 136 6.16 7.13 13.22
N ASP A 137 6.08 6.39 12.13
CA ASP A 137 4.97 5.46 11.83
C ASP A 137 5.33 4.03 12.27
N ARG A 138 5.31 3.82 13.60
CA ARG A 138 5.59 2.50 14.17
C ARG A 138 4.56 1.45 13.80
N VAL A 139 3.32 1.86 13.57
CA VAL A 139 2.23 0.93 13.22
C VAL A 139 2.52 0.30 11.86
N SER A 140 2.81 1.09 10.83
CA SER A 140 3.18 0.59 9.52
C SER A 140 4.48 -0.21 9.56
N LYS A 141 5.49 0.26 10.27
CA LYS A 141 6.76 -0.46 10.43
C LYS A 141 6.55 -1.84 11.03
N ASN A 142 5.87 -1.93 12.18
CA ASN A 142 5.60 -3.20 12.84
C ASN A 142 4.74 -4.13 11.99
N PHE A 143 3.78 -3.57 11.25
CA PHE A 143 2.97 -4.32 10.31
C PHE A 143 3.83 -4.99 9.25
N PHE A 144 4.68 -4.25 8.55
CA PHE A 144 5.55 -4.82 7.51
C PHE A 144 6.57 -5.80 8.08
N GLU A 145 7.14 -5.52 9.25
CA GLU A 145 8.06 -6.44 9.93
C GLU A 145 7.39 -7.78 10.30
N SER A 146 6.10 -7.76 10.64
CA SER A 146 5.34 -8.99 10.91
C SER A 146 5.19 -9.89 9.69
N PHE A 147 5.35 -9.35 8.48
CA PHE A 147 5.40 -10.10 7.21
C PHE A 147 6.82 -10.36 6.71
N GLY A 148 7.83 -10.15 7.55
CA GLY A 148 9.22 -10.46 7.22
C GLY A 148 9.97 -9.38 6.45
N LEU A 149 9.38 -8.19 6.23
CA LEU A 149 10.10 -7.08 5.65
C LEU A 149 11.08 -6.51 6.70
N VAL A 150 12.31 -6.25 6.27
CA VAL A 150 13.36 -5.68 7.14
C VAL A 150 13.84 -4.35 6.59
N ALA A 151 14.24 -3.45 7.48
CA ALA A 151 14.78 -2.16 7.05
C ALA A 151 16.06 -2.35 6.23
N ARG A 152 16.08 -1.84 4.99
CA ARG A 152 17.23 -1.90 4.08
C ARG A 152 17.87 -0.56 3.79
N ALA A 153 17.23 0.54 4.17
CA ALA A 153 17.76 1.89 4.02
C ALA A 153 17.21 2.81 5.10
N ILE A 154 18.00 3.78 5.51
CA ILE A 154 17.61 4.83 6.44
C ILE A 154 17.99 6.17 5.83
N HIS A 155 17.02 7.08 5.69
CA HIS A 155 17.25 8.45 5.28
C HIS A 155 17.51 9.31 6.51
N VAL A 156 18.59 10.09 6.49
CA VAL A 156 18.96 11.02 7.56
C VAL A 156 18.85 12.46 7.06
N HIS A 157 18.38 13.35 7.92
CA HIS A 157 18.15 14.74 7.59
C HIS A 157 18.50 15.67 8.74
N ARG A 158 19.05 16.84 8.41
CA ARG A 158 19.25 17.96 9.33
C ARG A 158 18.82 19.25 8.65
N ALA A 159 17.98 20.03 9.31
CA ALA A 159 17.71 21.40 8.87
C ALA A 159 18.96 22.31 9.03
N ILE A 160 19.15 23.25 8.13
CA ILE A 160 20.20 24.27 8.13
C ILE A 160 19.59 25.66 8.07
#